data_9edf7828d9ab7e376cb251245f384974
#
_entry.id   9edf7828d9ab7e376cb251245f384974
#
_cell.length_a   1.000
_cell.length_b   1.000
_cell.length_c   1.000
_cell.angle_alpha   90.00
_cell.angle_beta   90.00
_cell.angle_gamma   90.00
#
_symmetry.space_group_name_H-M   'P 1'
#
loop_
_entity.id
_entity.type
_entity.pdbx_description
1 polymer ?
#
loop_
_entity_poly.entity_id
_entity_poly.type
_entity_poly.pdbx_seq_one_letter_code
_entity_poly.pdbx_strand_id
1 'polypeptide(L)'
;QMCIRDRTYVGPVVYSGFERVNVKKTDVPQVLGEDADITRYTSQTDTGINAIDPCVKTDDNGDMWMTFGSWFGGMWMFKLDPTTGLRDYNSTYPTEANKSDAYYGVKLGGGFGNSGEGSYLLHDNGYWYLFASYGALQQTGGYQIRMFRSKDITGPYADEAGNTAISTKAIGNNWQSDIGERLMSSIQWSGNDLSLIHI
;
A
#
# COMPACT_ATOMS: atom_id res chain seq x y z
N GLN A 1 -8.05 -7.42 27.98
CA GLN A 1 -6.87 -6.51 27.91
C GLN A 1 -5.63 -7.38 27.77
N MET A 2 -5.06 -7.48 26.58
CA MET A 2 -3.68 -7.99 26.45
C MET A 2 -2.74 -6.91 26.99
N CYS A 3 -2.16 -7.18 28.17
CA CYS A 3 -1.07 -6.34 28.69
C CYS A 3 0.20 -6.62 27.89
N ILE A 4 0.45 -5.85 26.84
CA ILE A 4 1.70 -5.88 26.09
C ILE A 4 2.73 -5.10 26.93
N ARG A 5 3.43 -5.79 27.82
CA ARG A 5 4.49 -5.19 28.65
C ARG A 5 5.91 -5.49 28.15
N ASP A 6 6.01 -6.29 27.10
CA ASP A 6 7.27 -6.82 26.55
C ASP A 6 7.73 -6.10 25.28
N ARG A 7 7.08 -4.99 24.91
CA ARG A 7 7.37 -4.26 23.67
C ARG A 7 7.74 -2.82 23.96
N THR A 8 8.75 -2.35 23.25
CA THR A 8 9.17 -0.95 23.26
C THR A 8 8.82 -0.31 21.94
N TYR A 9 8.17 0.87 21.98
CA TYR A 9 7.93 1.67 20.79
C TYR A 9 9.24 2.26 20.27
N VAL A 10 9.57 1.98 19.00
CA VAL A 10 10.80 2.45 18.35
C VAL A 10 10.57 3.54 17.29
N GLY A 11 9.32 3.92 17.06
CA GLY A 11 8.94 4.94 16.08
C GLY A 11 8.21 4.35 14.85
N PRO A 12 7.77 5.22 13.93
CA PRO A 12 7.22 4.80 12.67
C PRO A 12 8.26 4.11 11.80
N VAL A 13 7.84 3.10 11.02
CA VAL A 13 8.68 2.41 10.04
C VAL A 13 8.72 3.16 8.70
N VAL A 14 7.68 3.95 8.43
CA VAL A 14 7.58 4.84 7.27
C VAL A 14 6.80 6.09 7.65
N TYR A 15 7.18 7.21 7.08
CA TYR A 15 6.53 8.49 7.31
C TYR A 15 5.71 8.92 6.09
N SER A 16 4.64 9.69 6.36
CA SER A 16 3.86 10.40 5.35
C SER A 16 3.45 11.78 5.89
N GLY A 17 2.79 12.60 5.07
CA GLY A 17 2.36 13.94 5.49
C GLY A 17 3.55 14.88 5.74
N PHE A 18 4.51 14.88 4.83
CA PHE A 18 5.75 15.65 4.97
C PHE A 18 5.55 17.17 5.13
N GLU A 19 4.42 17.70 4.72
CA GLU A 19 4.02 19.08 4.98
C GLU A 19 3.74 19.37 6.46
N ARG A 20 3.56 18.33 7.29
CA ARG A 20 3.19 18.43 8.71
C ARG A 20 4.24 17.88 9.67
N VAL A 21 5.30 17.27 9.16
CA VAL A 21 6.35 16.65 9.98
C VAL A 21 7.66 17.40 9.84
N ASN A 22 8.43 17.43 10.91
CA ASN A 22 9.82 17.92 10.83
C ASN A 22 10.69 16.81 10.21
N VAL A 23 10.96 16.92 8.93
CA VAL A 23 11.68 15.93 8.11
C VAL A 23 13.02 15.53 8.70
N LYS A 24 13.76 16.47 9.33
CA LYS A 24 15.04 16.18 10.01
C LYS A 24 14.92 15.25 11.23
N LYS A 25 13.69 15.01 11.71
CA LYS A 25 13.40 14.07 12.80
C LYS A 25 12.82 12.74 12.32
N THR A 26 12.82 12.50 11.02
CA THR A 26 12.40 11.26 10.39
C THR A 26 13.61 10.49 9.86
N ASP A 27 13.37 9.37 9.19
CA ASP A 27 14.42 8.62 8.50
C ASP A 27 14.73 9.16 7.09
N VAL A 28 14.06 10.22 6.65
CA VAL A 28 14.26 10.84 5.31
C VAL A 28 15.71 11.22 5.06
N PRO A 29 16.42 11.90 5.98
CA PRO A 29 17.84 12.21 5.76
C PRO A 29 18.70 10.98 5.55
N GLN A 30 18.41 9.87 6.22
CA GLN A 30 19.13 8.62 6.07
C GLN A 30 18.84 7.94 4.72
N VAL A 31 17.61 8.03 4.21
CA VAL A 31 17.19 7.39 2.96
C VAL A 31 17.51 8.23 1.73
N LEU A 32 17.26 9.54 1.80
CA LEU A 32 17.33 10.45 0.66
C LEU A 32 18.51 11.41 0.71
N GLY A 33 19.17 11.55 1.87
CA GLY A 33 20.21 12.54 2.13
C GLY A 33 19.70 13.75 2.92
N GLU A 34 20.63 14.44 3.60
CA GLU A 34 20.33 15.57 4.52
C GLU A 34 19.64 16.75 3.85
N ASP A 35 19.95 17.02 2.59
CA ASP A 35 19.44 18.16 1.82
C ASP A 35 18.46 17.74 0.72
N ALA A 36 17.78 16.57 0.89
CA ALA A 36 16.86 16.07 -0.12
C ALA A 36 15.69 17.02 -0.36
N ASP A 37 15.36 17.25 -1.62
CA ASP A 37 14.13 17.95 -2.00
C ASP A 37 12.92 17.02 -1.78
N ILE A 38 12.10 17.38 -0.78
CA ILE A 38 10.91 16.65 -0.40
C ILE A 38 9.62 17.19 -1.02
N THR A 39 9.69 18.20 -1.89
CA THR A 39 8.51 18.89 -2.45
C THR A 39 7.56 17.89 -3.14
N ARG A 40 8.11 16.89 -3.83
CA ARG A 40 7.32 15.85 -4.48
C ARG A 40 6.46 15.00 -3.53
N TYR A 41 6.88 14.86 -2.27
CA TYR A 41 6.16 14.04 -1.28
C TYR A 41 4.98 14.77 -0.63
N THR A 42 4.76 16.03 -0.97
CA THR A 42 3.58 16.78 -0.54
C THR A 42 2.38 16.61 -1.49
N SER A 43 2.58 15.99 -2.67
CA SER A 43 1.50 15.70 -3.62
C SER A 43 0.69 14.47 -3.19
N GLN A 44 -0.60 14.65 -2.96
CA GLN A 44 -1.52 13.55 -2.64
C GLN A 44 -1.88 12.68 -3.85
N THR A 45 -1.67 13.16 -5.07
CA THR A 45 -2.10 12.45 -6.28
C THR A 45 -1.05 11.48 -6.82
N ASP A 46 0.22 11.77 -6.62
CA ASP A 46 1.33 10.98 -7.15
C ASP A 46 2.10 10.25 -6.03
N THR A 47 2.80 10.99 -5.21
CA THR A 47 3.67 10.45 -4.16
C THR A 47 3.18 10.71 -2.74
N GLY A 48 2.18 11.57 -2.55
CA GLY A 48 1.54 11.75 -1.26
C GLY A 48 0.72 10.52 -0.90
N ILE A 49 1.19 9.74 0.07
CA ILE A 49 0.53 8.50 0.50
C ILE A 49 0.04 8.61 1.95
N ASN A 50 -0.91 7.75 2.30
CA ASN A 50 -1.20 7.45 3.69
C ASN A 50 -0.31 6.29 4.12
N ALA A 51 0.57 6.49 5.11
CA ALA A 51 1.41 5.42 5.67
C ALA A 51 0.61 4.61 6.71
N ILE A 52 -0.42 3.90 6.24
CA ILE A 52 -1.32 3.05 7.05
C ILE A 52 -1.48 1.67 6.39
N ASP A 53 -2.23 0.80 7.03
CA ASP A 53 -2.61 -0.54 6.56
C ASP A 53 -1.39 -1.43 6.22
N PRO A 54 -0.43 -1.61 7.14
CA PRO A 54 0.75 -2.41 6.84
C PRO A 54 0.42 -3.90 6.78
N CYS A 55 1.01 -4.61 5.80
CA CYS A 55 1.05 -6.05 5.76
C CYS A 55 2.50 -6.51 5.55
N VAL A 56 2.97 -7.43 6.39
CA VAL A 56 4.34 -7.96 6.30
C VAL A 56 4.31 -9.38 5.76
N LYS A 57 5.16 -9.66 4.78
CA LYS A 57 5.35 -10.99 4.18
C LYS A 57 6.83 -11.28 3.98
N THR A 58 7.19 -12.54 4.12
CA THR A 58 8.52 -13.05 3.76
C THR A 58 8.39 -13.77 2.42
N ASP A 59 9.29 -13.49 1.49
CA ASP A 59 9.36 -14.19 0.22
C ASP A 59 10.16 -15.50 0.30
N ASP A 60 10.26 -16.21 -0.81
CA ASP A 60 10.94 -17.51 -0.88
C ASP A 60 12.45 -17.41 -0.66
N ASN A 61 13.03 -16.21 -0.77
CA ASN A 61 14.45 -15.96 -0.51
C ASN A 61 14.72 -15.64 0.97
N GLY A 62 13.67 -15.48 1.78
CA GLY A 62 13.76 -15.06 3.17
C GLY A 62 13.77 -13.54 3.36
N ASP A 63 13.61 -12.76 2.31
CA ASP A 63 13.48 -11.31 2.37
C ASP A 63 12.13 -10.92 2.96
N MET A 64 12.15 -10.03 3.95
CA MET A 64 10.93 -9.52 4.58
C MET A 64 10.48 -8.24 3.90
N TRP A 65 9.22 -8.17 3.52
CA TRP A 65 8.61 -7.06 2.81
C TRP A 65 7.42 -6.51 3.58
N MET A 66 7.26 -5.19 3.59
CA MET A 66 6.08 -4.53 4.14
C MET A 66 5.35 -3.77 3.04
N THR A 67 4.08 -4.12 2.82
CA THR A 67 3.16 -3.29 2.03
C THR A 67 2.47 -2.26 2.92
N PHE A 68 2.10 -1.13 2.36
CA PHE A 68 1.39 -0.06 3.05
C PHE A 68 0.79 0.91 2.02
N GLY A 69 -0.06 1.81 2.47
CA GLY A 69 -0.65 2.83 1.64
C GLY A 69 -2.15 2.64 1.42
N SER A 70 -2.84 3.76 1.30
CA SER A 70 -4.30 3.84 1.18
C SER A 70 -4.67 5.07 0.38
N TRP A 71 -5.46 4.89 -0.69
CA TRP A 71 -5.91 5.96 -1.57
C TRP A 71 -4.76 6.82 -2.14
N PHE A 72 -5.01 8.07 -2.48
CA PHE A 72 -4.05 9.10 -2.90
C PHE A 72 -2.93 8.59 -3.82
N GLY A 73 -1.70 8.49 -3.31
CA GLY A 73 -0.53 8.02 -4.04
C GLY A 73 -0.48 6.50 -4.23
N GLY A 74 -1.43 5.74 -3.67
CA GLY A 74 -1.57 4.29 -3.86
C GLY A 74 -0.87 3.44 -2.79
N MET A 75 -0.74 2.15 -3.12
CA MET A 75 -0.14 1.11 -2.27
C MET A 75 1.30 0.84 -2.72
N TRP A 76 2.20 0.74 -1.75
CA TRP A 76 3.63 0.64 -1.94
C TRP A 76 4.23 -0.47 -1.08
N MET A 77 5.48 -0.84 -1.35
CA MET A 77 6.23 -1.78 -0.52
C MET A 77 7.72 -1.51 -0.53
N PHE A 78 8.37 -1.86 0.57
CA PHE A 78 9.82 -1.92 0.68
C PHE A 78 10.26 -3.05 1.59
N LYS A 79 11.55 -3.36 1.57
CA LYS A 79 12.15 -4.39 2.43
C LYS A 79 12.29 -3.93 3.87
N LEU A 80 12.05 -4.85 4.78
CA LEU A 80 12.40 -4.73 6.19
C LEU A 80 13.66 -5.57 6.47
N ASP A 81 14.45 -5.13 7.43
CA ASP A 81 15.49 -5.95 8.03
C ASP A 81 14.80 -7.05 8.87
N PRO A 82 14.99 -8.35 8.55
CA PRO A 82 14.28 -9.43 9.22
C PRO A 82 14.72 -9.59 10.70
N THR A 83 15.85 -9.01 11.09
CA THR A 83 16.33 -9.06 12.48
C THR A 83 15.62 -8.03 13.36
N THR A 84 15.39 -6.84 12.83
CA THR A 84 14.84 -5.71 13.59
C THR A 84 13.36 -5.45 13.31
N GLY A 85 12.86 -5.88 12.15
CA GLY A 85 11.52 -5.54 11.65
C GLY A 85 11.36 -4.08 11.21
N LEU A 86 12.44 -3.30 11.18
CA LEU A 86 12.47 -1.93 10.71
C LEU A 86 12.84 -1.88 9.21
N ARG A 87 12.78 -0.70 8.61
CA ARG A 87 13.23 -0.50 7.23
C ARG A 87 14.65 -1.07 7.02
N ASP A 88 14.84 -1.83 5.96
CA ASP A 88 16.18 -2.22 5.51
C ASP A 88 16.83 -1.05 4.74
N TYR A 89 17.73 -0.33 5.41
CA TYR A 89 18.44 0.83 4.82
C TYR A 89 19.53 0.43 3.82
N ASN A 90 19.84 -0.87 3.65
CA ASN A 90 20.73 -1.35 2.61
C ASN A 90 20.00 -1.55 1.27
N SER A 91 18.68 -1.67 1.31
CA SER A 91 17.85 -1.76 0.11
C SER A 91 17.53 -0.38 -0.43
N THR A 92 17.91 -0.14 -1.69
CA THR A 92 17.68 1.14 -2.39
C THR A 92 16.74 0.95 -3.57
N TYR A 93 15.97 1.98 -3.88
CA TYR A 93 14.98 1.95 -4.96
C TYR A 93 15.19 3.14 -5.89
N PRO A 94 15.13 2.93 -7.22
CA PRO A 94 15.16 4.04 -8.16
C PRO A 94 13.87 4.85 -8.04
N THR A 95 13.95 6.14 -8.35
CA THR A 95 12.77 6.97 -8.53
C THR A 95 12.33 6.93 -9.98
N GLU A 96 11.28 6.18 -10.25
CA GLU A 96 10.65 6.05 -11.57
C GLU A 96 9.17 6.41 -11.46
N ALA A 97 8.72 7.32 -12.33
CA ALA A 97 7.35 7.81 -12.32
C ALA A 97 6.33 6.66 -12.32
N ASN A 98 5.44 6.66 -11.33
CA ASN A 98 4.36 5.69 -11.17
C ASN A 98 4.79 4.22 -11.05
N LYS A 99 6.04 3.94 -10.70
CA LYS A 99 6.57 2.58 -10.53
C LYS A 99 7.31 2.39 -9.23
N SER A 100 8.23 3.27 -8.92
CA SER A 100 9.08 3.18 -7.74
C SER A 100 9.51 4.55 -7.24
N ASP A 101 9.91 4.59 -5.99
CA ASP A 101 10.30 5.78 -5.28
C ASP A 101 11.43 5.49 -4.31
N ALA A 102 12.43 6.36 -4.25
CA ALA A 102 13.58 6.16 -3.38
C ALA A 102 13.18 6.04 -1.89
N TYR A 103 12.11 6.70 -1.47
CA TYR A 103 11.63 6.63 -0.08
C TYR A 103 10.55 5.57 0.12
N TYR A 104 9.56 5.47 -0.77
CA TYR A 104 8.42 4.56 -0.60
C TYR A 104 8.63 3.16 -1.18
N GLY A 105 9.70 2.94 -1.95
CA GLY A 105 10.01 1.65 -2.53
C GLY A 105 9.29 1.38 -3.85
N VAL A 106 8.67 0.21 -3.99
CA VAL A 106 7.99 -0.25 -5.20
C VAL A 106 6.49 -0.01 -5.09
N LYS A 107 5.88 0.53 -6.14
CA LYS A 107 4.44 0.73 -6.21
C LYS A 107 3.73 -0.56 -6.61
N LEU A 108 2.74 -0.97 -5.85
CA LEU A 108 1.96 -2.19 -6.10
C LEU A 108 0.64 -1.92 -6.81
N GLY A 109 -0.03 -0.81 -6.48
CA GLY A 109 -1.36 -0.52 -7.02
C GLY A 109 -1.88 0.86 -6.64
N GLY A 110 -3.04 1.22 -7.20
CA GLY A 110 -3.69 2.49 -6.91
C GLY A 110 -2.94 3.71 -7.43
N GLY A 111 -3.19 4.86 -6.83
CA GLY A 111 -2.61 6.14 -7.17
C GLY A 111 -3.59 7.08 -7.88
N PHE A 112 -3.17 8.32 -8.15
CA PHE A 112 -3.98 9.38 -8.76
C PHE A 112 -5.25 9.74 -7.97
N GLY A 113 -5.22 9.56 -6.63
CA GLY A 113 -6.37 9.82 -5.78
C GLY A 113 -7.47 8.75 -5.86
N ASN A 114 -7.25 7.68 -6.59
CA ASN A 114 -8.23 6.58 -6.71
C ASN A 114 -8.26 5.75 -5.42
N SER A 115 -9.38 5.04 -5.20
CA SER A 115 -9.49 4.11 -4.08
C SER A 115 -8.57 2.91 -4.26
N GLY A 116 -8.21 2.29 -3.17
CA GLY A 116 -7.34 1.12 -3.06
C GLY A 116 -6.60 1.18 -1.73
N GLU A 117 -6.89 0.24 -0.83
CA GLU A 117 -6.37 0.23 0.55
C GLU A 117 -6.33 -1.17 1.13
N GLY A 118 -5.73 -1.33 2.31
CA GLY A 118 -5.72 -2.60 3.02
C GLY A 118 -5.02 -3.71 2.24
N SER A 119 -3.88 -3.41 1.62
CA SER A 119 -3.14 -4.38 0.81
C SER A 119 -2.73 -5.61 1.62
N TYR A 120 -3.00 -6.79 1.09
CA TYR A 120 -2.58 -8.07 1.66
C TYR A 120 -1.96 -8.95 0.57
N LEU A 121 -0.82 -9.56 0.88
CA LEU A 121 -0.14 -10.48 -0.03
C LEU A 121 -0.28 -11.94 0.40
N LEU A 122 -0.53 -12.80 -0.56
CA LEU A 122 -0.52 -14.26 -0.41
C LEU A 122 0.35 -14.88 -1.50
N HIS A 123 1.23 -15.81 -1.14
CA HIS A 123 1.96 -16.64 -2.10
C HIS A 123 1.32 -18.02 -2.17
N ASP A 124 0.90 -18.43 -3.37
CA ASP A 124 0.37 -19.75 -3.62
C ASP A 124 0.59 -20.19 -5.07
N ASN A 125 0.89 -21.47 -5.29
CA ASN A 125 1.10 -22.07 -6.61
C ASN A 125 2.05 -21.27 -7.53
N GLY A 126 3.11 -20.66 -6.94
CA GLY A 126 4.12 -19.90 -7.67
C GLY A 126 3.61 -18.56 -8.21
N TYR A 127 2.57 -18.01 -7.59
CA TYR A 127 2.08 -16.65 -7.82
C TYR A 127 1.94 -15.91 -6.50
N TRP A 128 2.21 -14.64 -6.55
CA TRP A 128 1.84 -13.67 -5.54
C TRP A 128 0.49 -13.06 -5.88
N TYR A 129 -0.42 -13.07 -4.93
CA TYR A 129 -1.74 -12.49 -5.03
C TYR A 129 -1.80 -11.24 -4.17
N LEU A 130 -2.16 -10.11 -4.77
CA LEU A 130 -2.42 -8.85 -4.08
C LEU A 130 -3.93 -8.70 -3.90
N PHE A 131 -4.39 -8.71 -2.67
CA PHE A 131 -5.75 -8.36 -2.30
C PHE A 131 -5.76 -6.92 -1.82
N ALA A 132 -6.75 -6.15 -2.24
CA ALA A 132 -6.94 -4.77 -1.78
C ALA A 132 -8.42 -4.43 -1.76
N SER A 133 -8.79 -3.52 -0.86
CA SER A 133 -10.15 -3.00 -0.75
C SER A 133 -10.32 -1.77 -1.63
N TYR A 134 -11.44 -1.70 -2.32
CA TYR A 134 -11.83 -0.61 -3.22
C TYR A 134 -13.21 -0.10 -2.89
N GLY A 135 -13.50 1.14 -3.28
CA GLY A 135 -14.77 1.81 -2.99
C GLY A 135 -14.71 2.66 -1.73
N ALA A 136 -15.84 3.13 -1.26
CA ALA A 136 -15.94 3.94 -0.05
C ALA A 136 -16.74 3.21 1.04
N LEU A 137 -16.47 3.55 2.31
CA LEU A 137 -16.98 2.85 3.48
C LEU A 137 -18.47 3.03 3.73
N GLN A 138 -19.08 4.08 3.16
CA GLN A 138 -20.52 4.32 3.35
C GLN A 138 -21.35 3.27 2.61
N GLN A 139 -22.58 3.10 3.03
CA GLN A 139 -23.56 2.13 2.51
C GLN A 139 -23.64 2.08 0.98
N THR A 140 -23.58 3.23 0.32
CA THR A 140 -23.65 3.37 -1.15
C THR A 140 -22.27 3.40 -1.80
N GLY A 141 -21.20 3.22 -1.03
CA GLY A 141 -19.82 3.38 -1.50
C GLY A 141 -19.26 2.20 -2.30
N GLY A 142 -19.99 1.07 -2.33
CA GLY A 142 -19.60 -0.11 -3.09
C GLY A 142 -18.30 -0.74 -2.63
N TYR A 143 -18.04 -0.76 -1.31
CA TYR A 143 -16.81 -1.34 -0.74
C TYR A 143 -16.67 -2.80 -1.11
N GLN A 144 -15.49 -3.19 -1.60
CA GLN A 144 -15.26 -4.50 -2.18
C GLN A 144 -13.80 -4.90 -2.08
N ILE A 145 -13.53 -6.22 -2.01
CA ILE A 145 -12.20 -6.79 -2.12
C ILE A 145 -11.96 -7.19 -3.58
N ARG A 146 -10.82 -6.79 -4.11
CA ARG A 146 -10.34 -7.19 -5.43
C ARG A 146 -8.98 -7.86 -5.32
N MET A 147 -8.69 -8.72 -6.29
CA MET A 147 -7.46 -9.51 -6.39
C MET A 147 -6.76 -9.22 -7.71
N PHE A 148 -5.44 -9.21 -7.62
CA PHE A 148 -4.50 -9.19 -8.75
C PHE A 148 -3.42 -10.22 -8.48
N ARG A 149 -2.68 -10.63 -9.50
CA ARG A 149 -1.58 -11.58 -9.33
C ARG A 149 -0.31 -11.15 -10.07
N SER A 150 0.83 -11.66 -9.60
CA SER A 150 2.15 -11.52 -10.22
C SER A 150 2.98 -12.77 -10.00
N LYS A 151 4.03 -12.96 -10.80
CA LYS A 151 5.08 -13.96 -10.55
C LYS A 151 6.12 -13.48 -9.55
N ASP A 152 6.23 -12.18 -9.36
CA ASP A 152 7.18 -11.54 -8.47
C ASP A 152 6.43 -10.82 -7.34
N ILE A 153 6.98 -10.87 -6.12
CA ILE A 153 6.40 -10.19 -4.96
C ILE A 153 6.32 -8.67 -5.16
N THR A 154 7.24 -8.11 -5.94
CA THR A 154 7.28 -6.69 -6.27
C THR A 154 6.38 -6.30 -7.44
N GLY A 155 5.68 -7.26 -8.05
CA GLY A 155 4.81 -7.03 -9.21
C GLY A 155 5.53 -7.18 -10.55
N PRO A 156 4.98 -6.68 -11.65
CA PRO A 156 3.69 -5.97 -11.72
C PRO A 156 2.50 -6.87 -11.42
N TYR A 157 1.56 -6.38 -10.65
CA TYR A 157 0.31 -7.05 -10.37
C TYR A 157 -0.74 -6.72 -11.43
N ALA A 158 -1.40 -7.75 -11.95
CA ALA A 158 -2.45 -7.60 -12.97
C ALA A 158 -3.63 -8.53 -12.69
N ASP A 159 -4.79 -8.17 -13.22
CA ASP A 159 -5.99 -9.01 -13.23
C ASP A 159 -5.93 -10.06 -14.37
N GLU A 160 -6.98 -10.87 -14.50
CA GLU A 160 -7.07 -11.90 -15.54
C GLU A 160 -7.05 -11.32 -16.96
N ALA A 161 -7.60 -10.12 -17.15
CA ALA A 161 -7.60 -9.41 -18.43
C ALA A 161 -6.27 -8.71 -18.75
N GLY A 162 -5.30 -8.75 -17.82
CA GLY A 162 -4.01 -8.10 -17.95
C GLY A 162 -3.99 -6.62 -17.55
N ASN A 163 -5.06 -6.11 -16.94
CA ASN A 163 -5.07 -4.73 -16.45
C ASN A 163 -4.22 -4.62 -15.19
N THR A 164 -3.30 -3.66 -15.18
CA THR A 164 -2.44 -3.42 -14.02
C THR A 164 -3.21 -2.89 -12.81
N ALA A 165 -2.80 -3.32 -11.61
CA ALA A 165 -3.29 -2.75 -10.35
C ALA A 165 -2.90 -1.27 -10.18
N ILE A 166 -1.84 -0.80 -10.85
CA ILE A 166 -1.36 0.57 -10.79
C ILE A 166 -2.25 1.46 -11.66
N SER A 167 -2.85 2.47 -11.07
CA SER A 167 -3.64 3.48 -11.79
C SER A 167 -2.73 4.34 -12.67
N THR A 168 -3.20 4.69 -13.86
CA THR A 168 -2.50 5.57 -14.80
C THR A 168 -3.13 6.95 -14.93
N LYS A 169 -4.32 7.13 -14.35
CA LYS A 169 -5.07 8.39 -14.34
C LYS A 169 -6.08 8.41 -13.20
N ALA A 170 -6.52 9.59 -12.80
CA ALA A 170 -7.66 9.76 -11.92
C ALA A 170 -8.95 9.30 -12.63
N ILE A 171 -9.81 8.56 -11.92
CA ILE A 171 -11.11 8.09 -12.42
C ILE A 171 -12.29 8.91 -11.88
N GLY A 172 -11.99 10.02 -11.22
CA GLY A 172 -13.00 10.95 -10.68
C GLY A 172 -13.87 10.32 -9.59
N ASN A 173 -15.16 10.63 -9.60
CA ASN A 173 -16.10 10.09 -8.60
C ASN A 173 -16.51 8.63 -8.84
N ASN A 174 -16.06 8.01 -9.92
CA ASN A 174 -16.28 6.60 -10.17
C ASN A 174 -15.16 5.77 -9.51
N TRP A 175 -15.28 5.54 -8.22
CA TRP A 175 -14.32 4.76 -7.42
C TRP A 175 -14.28 3.28 -7.78
N GLN A 176 -15.19 2.83 -8.61
CA GLN A 176 -15.32 1.48 -9.11
C GLN A 176 -14.66 1.37 -10.47
N SER A 177 -13.32 1.38 -10.51
CA SER A 177 -12.65 0.96 -11.74
C SER A 177 -13.00 -0.51 -12.00
N ASP A 178 -13.02 -0.92 -13.27
CA ASP A 178 -13.32 -2.30 -13.65
C ASP A 178 -12.10 -3.22 -13.61
N ILE A 179 -10.99 -2.76 -13.01
CA ILE A 179 -9.77 -3.56 -12.86
C ILE A 179 -9.81 -4.45 -11.62
N GLY A 180 -9.16 -5.59 -11.71
CA GLY A 180 -9.04 -6.56 -10.61
C GLY A 180 -10.24 -7.51 -10.51
N GLU A 181 -9.96 -8.74 -10.10
CA GLU A 181 -10.98 -9.76 -9.86
C GLU A 181 -11.77 -9.43 -8.61
N ARG A 182 -13.06 -9.15 -8.75
CA ARG A 182 -13.94 -8.86 -7.62
C ARG A 182 -14.28 -10.14 -6.89
N LEU A 183 -13.80 -10.27 -5.66
CA LEU A 183 -14.04 -11.45 -4.83
C LEU A 183 -15.24 -11.28 -3.91
N MET A 184 -15.35 -10.12 -3.25
CA MET A 184 -16.39 -9.80 -2.29
C MET A 184 -16.81 -8.34 -2.44
N SER A 185 -18.09 -8.08 -2.24
CA SER A 185 -18.64 -6.72 -2.22
C SER A 185 -19.68 -6.60 -1.10
N SER A 186 -20.17 -5.41 -0.83
CA SER A 186 -21.22 -5.15 0.15
C SER A 186 -22.39 -6.09 -0.08
N ILE A 187 -22.77 -6.83 0.96
CA ILE A 187 -23.89 -7.75 0.95
C ILE A 187 -25.04 -7.10 1.73
N GLN A 188 -26.17 -6.87 1.07
CA GLN A 188 -27.42 -6.54 1.77
C GLN A 188 -28.06 -7.82 2.26
N TRP A 189 -28.22 -7.93 3.57
CA TRP A 189 -28.92 -9.03 4.19
C TRP A 189 -30.16 -8.51 4.91
N SER A 190 -31.36 -8.86 4.40
CA SER A 190 -32.65 -8.59 5.05
C SER A 190 -32.81 -7.21 5.70
N GLY A 191 -32.42 -6.15 5.02
CA GLY A 191 -32.58 -4.77 5.47
C GLY A 191 -31.47 -4.23 6.37
N ASN A 192 -30.46 -5.04 6.67
CA ASN A 192 -29.25 -4.59 7.36
C ASN A 192 -28.07 -4.62 6.39
N ASP A 193 -27.37 -3.50 6.24
CA ASP A 193 -26.13 -3.45 5.50
C ASP A 193 -24.99 -4.00 6.36
N LEU A 194 -24.45 -5.13 5.92
CA LEU A 194 -23.17 -5.60 6.42
C LEU A 194 -22.08 -5.07 5.49
N SER A 195 -21.31 -4.13 5.98
CA SER A 195 -20.06 -3.74 5.34
C SER A 195 -19.00 -4.79 5.68
N LEU A 196 -18.05 -5.03 4.75
CA LEU A 196 -16.91 -5.94 4.99
C LEU A 196 -16.07 -5.55 6.22
N ILE A 197 -16.19 -4.33 6.69
CA ILE A 197 -15.53 -3.82 7.91
C ILE A 197 -16.10 -4.44 9.19
N HIS A 198 -17.32 -4.97 9.14
CA HIS A 198 -17.97 -5.58 10.30
C HIS A 198 -17.79 -7.10 10.39
N ILE A 199 -17.02 -7.67 9.49
CA ILE A 199 -16.60 -9.07 9.54
C ILE A 199 -15.22 -9.17 10.19
#